data_bb118798c5aa91eee46645e8b41a968b
#
_entry.id   bb118798c5aa91eee46645e8b41a968b
#
_cell.length_a   1.000
_cell.length_b   1.000
_cell.length_c   1.000
_cell.angle_alpha   90.00
_cell.angle_beta   90.00
_cell.angle_gamma   90.00
#
_symmetry.space_group_name_H-M   'P 1'
#
loop_
_entity.id
_entity.type
_entity.pdbx_description
1 polymer ?
#
loop_
_entity_poly.entity_id
_entity_poly.type
_entity_poly.pdbx_seq_one_letter_code
_entity_poly.pdbx_strand_id
1 'polypeptide(L)'
;MKKVMFLGLLAMGSLSLNSCNELQQVLNNTSQGGSGFNVASGLKQALELGVSSGVDLLSKDGGYFKDQAVRILLPEELQKVDKTLRSIGLGSLADQGLKVLNEAAEDAVSQAKPIFLSAIQNMTFTDAMNILKGDNTAATTYLKNTTYNSLENAFSPKIQSSLSQVGADKVWENIINKYNQIPLVKPIEANLTKYVTQQAINGLFVKVADKEKEIRTNVAARTTPLLKSVFAMQDN
;
A
#
# COMPACT_ATOMS: atom_id res chain seq x y z
N MET A 1 45.53 64.07 22.22
CA MET A 1 45.54 64.64 20.88
C MET A 1 45.19 63.55 19.90
N LYS A 2 44.29 63.80 18.96
CA LYS A 2 43.74 63.01 17.90
C LYS A 2 42.80 61.84 18.30
N LYS A 3 41.51 62.18 18.32
CA LYS A 3 40.36 61.30 18.22
C LYS A 3 40.33 60.66 16.80
N VAL A 4 40.22 59.35 16.72
CA VAL A 4 39.82 58.66 15.48
C VAL A 4 38.45 58.00 15.71
N MET A 5 37.51 58.52 14.98
CA MET A 5 36.09 58.10 14.96
C MET A 5 35.98 56.94 13.99
N PHE A 6 35.61 55.72 14.47
CA PHE A 6 35.30 54.57 13.62
C PHE A 6 33.79 54.52 13.36
N LEU A 7 33.44 54.80 12.15
CA LEU A 7 32.08 54.71 11.65
C LEU A 7 31.77 53.23 11.33
N GLY A 8 30.93 52.58 12.13
CA GLY A 8 30.48 51.21 11.89
C GLY A 8 29.37 51.20 10.86
N LEU A 9 29.65 50.58 9.70
CA LEU A 9 28.70 50.36 8.63
C LEU A 9 27.91 49.08 8.95
N LEU A 10 26.60 49.26 9.29
CA LEU A 10 25.66 48.16 9.50
C LEU A 10 25.21 47.64 8.13
N ALA A 11 25.74 46.51 7.67
CA ALA A 11 25.25 45.81 6.48
C ALA A 11 24.04 44.96 6.87
N MET A 12 22.85 45.46 6.61
CA MET A 12 21.60 44.67 6.59
C MET A 12 21.64 43.71 5.40
N GLY A 13 21.94 42.43 5.67
CA GLY A 13 21.76 41.35 4.73
C GLY A 13 20.29 41.02 4.55
N SER A 14 19.70 41.48 3.44
CA SER A 14 18.40 41.03 2.97
C SER A 14 18.43 39.60 2.54
N LEU A 15 17.90 38.68 3.35
CA LEU A 15 17.57 37.31 2.95
C LEU A 15 16.42 37.35 1.95
N SER A 16 16.76 37.37 0.68
CA SER A 16 15.78 37.21 -0.42
C SER A 16 15.29 35.77 -0.42
N LEU A 17 14.02 35.59 -0.06
CA LEU A 17 13.25 34.36 -0.22
C LEU A 17 13.03 34.10 -1.73
N ASN A 18 13.96 33.42 -2.39
CA ASN A 18 13.86 33.02 -3.79
C ASN A 18 13.05 31.74 -4.01
N SER A 19 12.18 31.34 -3.07
CA SER A 19 11.44 30.07 -3.16
C SER A 19 10.24 30.12 -4.14
N CYS A 20 9.81 31.30 -4.58
CA CYS A 20 8.67 31.41 -5.51
C CYS A 20 9.07 31.31 -7.00
N ASN A 21 10.33 31.54 -7.34
CA ASN A 21 10.76 31.53 -8.75
C ASN A 21 11.00 30.12 -9.32
N GLU A 22 11.38 29.16 -8.50
CA GLU A 22 11.55 27.77 -8.96
C GLU A 22 10.21 27.12 -9.33
N LEU A 23 9.16 27.40 -8.55
CA LEU A 23 7.82 26.89 -8.85
C LEU A 23 7.26 27.50 -10.15
N GLN A 24 7.54 28.78 -10.40
CA GLN A 24 7.11 29.49 -11.61
C GLN A 24 7.90 29.05 -12.85
N GLN A 25 9.18 28.69 -12.70
CA GLN A 25 10.00 28.17 -13.79
C GLN A 25 9.61 26.75 -14.19
N VAL A 26 9.20 25.89 -13.23
CA VAL A 26 8.64 24.56 -13.49
C VAL A 26 7.29 24.70 -14.20
N LEU A 27 6.42 25.62 -13.82
CA LEU A 27 5.13 25.88 -14.47
C LEU A 27 5.30 26.43 -15.90
N ASN A 28 6.28 27.29 -16.15
CA ASN A 28 6.51 27.88 -17.48
C ASN A 28 7.22 26.92 -18.45
N ASN A 29 8.09 26.03 -17.98
CA ASN A 29 8.66 24.96 -18.78
C ASN A 29 7.63 23.87 -19.13
N THR A 30 6.57 23.76 -18.34
CA THR A 30 5.47 22.81 -18.53
C THR A 30 4.51 23.24 -19.64
N SER A 31 4.45 24.53 -19.96
CA SER A 31 3.59 25.07 -21.04
C SER A 31 4.17 24.89 -22.44
N GLN A 32 5.44 24.52 -22.61
CA GLN A 32 6.07 24.27 -23.92
C GLN A 32 6.36 22.81 -24.27
N GLY A 33 6.24 21.88 -23.30
CA GLY A 33 6.39 20.43 -23.53
C GLY A 33 5.06 19.73 -23.34
N GLY A 34 4.41 19.37 -24.42
CA GLY A 34 3.19 18.61 -24.62
C GLY A 34 2.36 18.20 -23.38
N SER A 35 1.10 18.56 -23.38
CA SER A 35 0.10 18.22 -22.32
C SER A 35 0.11 16.74 -21.86
N GLY A 36 0.59 15.83 -22.72
CA GLY A 36 0.70 14.41 -22.41
C GLY A 36 1.76 14.03 -21.37
N PHE A 37 2.91 14.72 -21.33
CA PHE A 37 3.96 14.42 -20.36
C PHE A 37 3.54 14.77 -18.92
N ASN A 38 2.79 15.85 -18.75
CA ASN A 38 2.26 16.27 -17.46
C ASN A 38 1.22 15.30 -16.91
N VAL A 39 0.40 14.73 -17.77
CA VAL A 39 -0.64 13.76 -17.39
C VAL A 39 -0.01 12.47 -16.84
N ALA A 40 0.98 11.91 -17.56
CA ALA A 40 1.64 10.69 -17.11
C ALA A 40 2.39 10.90 -15.77
N SER A 41 3.09 12.03 -15.63
CA SER A 41 3.80 12.39 -14.39
C SER A 41 2.83 12.59 -13.21
N GLY A 42 1.67 13.23 -13.47
CA GLY A 42 0.65 13.41 -12.45
C GLY A 42 0.00 12.12 -12.02
N LEU A 43 -0.27 11.20 -12.94
CA LEU A 43 -0.78 9.89 -12.60
C LEU A 43 0.25 9.09 -11.77
N LYS A 44 1.52 9.08 -12.18
CA LYS A 44 2.59 8.41 -11.41
C LYS A 44 2.63 8.94 -9.98
N GLN A 45 2.63 10.25 -9.78
CA GLN A 45 2.60 10.85 -8.44
C GLN A 45 1.34 10.43 -7.64
N ALA A 46 0.19 10.37 -8.29
CA ALA A 46 -1.05 9.88 -7.66
C ALA A 46 -0.90 8.46 -7.14
N LEU A 47 -0.35 7.59 -7.98
CA LEU A 47 -0.13 6.19 -7.64
C LEU A 47 0.88 6.03 -6.53
N GLU A 48 2.00 6.77 -6.55
CA GLU A 48 3.00 6.76 -5.49
C GLU A 48 2.41 7.16 -4.13
N LEU A 49 1.59 8.21 -4.10
CA LEU A 49 0.88 8.62 -2.88
C LEU A 49 -0.14 7.58 -2.43
N GLY A 50 -0.90 7.03 -3.38
CA GLY A 50 -1.92 6.03 -3.09
C GLY A 50 -1.34 4.75 -2.51
N VAL A 51 -0.32 4.16 -3.15
CA VAL A 51 0.32 2.93 -2.68
C VAL A 51 1.07 3.15 -1.38
N SER A 52 1.76 4.30 -1.22
CA SER A 52 2.45 4.62 0.04
C SER A 52 1.46 4.71 1.20
N SER A 53 0.33 5.40 1.01
CA SER A 53 -0.73 5.50 2.03
C SER A 53 -1.31 4.13 2.41
N GLY A 54 -1.56 3.26 1.44
CA GLY A 54 -2.05 1.90 1.67
C GLY A 54 -1.05 1.04 2.46
N VAL A 55 0.21 1.06 2.06
CA VAL A 55 1.29 0.35 2.76
C VAL A 55 1.48 0.89 4.19
N ASP A 56 1.55 2.21 4.36
CA ASP A 56 1.74 2.85 5.67
C ASP A 56 0.55 2.60 6.62
N LEU A 57 -0.66 2.42 6.09
CA LEU A 57 -1.84 2.05 6.88
C LEU A 57 -1.75 0.61 7.37
N LEU A 58 -1.41 -0.32 6.47
CA LEU A 58 -1.41 -1.76 6.74
C LEU A 58 -0.19 -2.23 7.52
N SER A 59 0.94 -1.52 7.47
CA SER A 59 2.16 -1.85 8.23
C SER A 59 2.13 -1.42 9.69
N LYS A 60 1.07 -0.75 10.15
CA LYS A 60 0.89 -0.38 11.55
C LYS A 60 0.34 -1.55 12.36
N ASP A 61 0.58 -1.53 13.67
CA ASP A 61 -0.04 -2.47 14.61
C ASP A 61 -1.58 -2.48 14.47
N GLY A 62 -2.11 -3.61 14.11
CA GLY A 62 -3.54 -3.79 13.83
C GLY A 62 -3.98 -3.28 12.46
N GLY A 63 -3.06 -3.00 11.53
CA GLY A 63 -3.39 -2.53 10.18
C GLY A 63 -4.22 -3.55 9.40
N TYR A 64 -3.95 -4.84 9.58
CA TYR A 64 -4.79 -5.93 9.09
C TYR A 64 -5.80 -6.37 10.15
N PHE A 65 -5.35 -6.63 11.37
CA PHE A 65 -6.18 -7.27 12.40
C PHE A 65 -7.43 -6.48 12.78
N LYS A 66 -7.32 -5.15 12.88
CA LYS A 66 -8.41 -4.25 13.30
C LYS A 66 -9.30 -3.80 12.14
N ASP A 67 -8.87 -3.99 10.90
CA ASP A 67 -9.61 -3.58 9.71
C ASP A 67 -10.39 -4.76 9.14
N GLN A 68 -11.71 -4.72 9.28
CA GLN A 68 -12.60 -5.80 8.84
C GLN A 68 -12.55 -6.09 7.33
N ALA A 69 -12.19 -5.10 6.52
CA ALA A 69 -12.13 -5.26 5.07
C ALA A 69 -10.93 -6.10 4.59
N VAL A 70 -9.85 -6.14 5.38
CA VAL A 70 -8.58 -6.80 5.01
C VAL A 70 -8.09 -7.80 6.05
N ARG A 71 -8.78 -7.92 7.17
CA ARG A 71 -8.44 -8.86 8.26
C ARG A 71 -8.35 -10.28 7.72
N ILE A 72 -7.22 -10.92 7.93
CA ILE A 72 -6.99 -12.31 7.54
C ILE A 72 -7.72 -13.21 8.53
N LEU A 73 -8.67 -13.95 8.00
CA LEU A 73 -9.48 -14.93 8.72
C LEU A 73 -8.97 -16.35 8.43
N LEU A 74 -9.46 -17.34 9.19
CA LEU A 74 -9.30 -18.73 8.82
C LEU A 74 -10.08 -19.04 7.53
N PRO A 75 -9.65 -20.03 6.72
CA PRO A 75 -10.44 -20.56 5.61
C PRO A 75 -11.87 -20.90 6.05
N GLU A 76 -12.84 -20.77 5.14
CA GLU A 76 -14.26 -20.95 5.45
C GLU A 76 -14.55 -22.29 6.12
N GLU A 77 -13.87 -23.34 5.68
CA GLU A 77 -13.99 -24.68 6.22
C GLU A 77 -13.62 -24.79 7.70
N LEU A 78 -12.68 -23.94 8.16
CA LEU A 78 -12.23 -23.89 9.55
C LEU A 78 -12.94 -22.81 10.40
N GLN A 79 -13.78 -21.98 9.81
CA GLN A 79 -14.55 -20.99 10.58
C GLN A 79 -15.54 -21.64 11.58
N LYS A 80 -15.96 -22.89 11.31
CA LYS A 80 -16.75 -23.67 12.29
C LYS A 80 -15.94 -23.99 13.54
N VAL A 81 -14.64 -24.25 13.38
CA VAL A 81 -13.73 -24.48 14.53
C VAL A 81 -13.60 -23.20 15.34
N ASP A 82 -13.42 -22.06 14.71
CA ASP A 82 -13.38 -20.75 15.39
C ASP A 82 -14.69 -20.51 16.19
N LYS A 83 -15.84 -20.71 15.55
CA LYS A 83 -17.15 -20.56 16.21
C LYS A 83 -17.29 -21.51 17.41
N THR A 84 -16.84 -22.75 17.27
CA THR A 84 -16.91 -23.73 18.35
C THR A 84 -16.02 -23.32 19.52
N LEU A 85 -14.78 -22.90 19.26
CA LEU A 85 -13.87 -22.40 20.30
C LEU A 85 -14.51 -21.22 21.07
N ARG A 86 -15.14 -20.29 20.38
CA ARG A 86 -15.83 -19.15 21.01
C ARG A 86 -17.02 -19.59 21.84
N SER A 87 -17.81 -20.56 21.37
CA SER A 87 -18.99 -21.06 22.09
C SER A 87 -18.66 -21.78 23.41
N ILE A 88 -17.47 -22.36 23.54
CA ILE A 88 -17.00 -23.03 24.76
C ILE A 88 -16.10 -22.14 25.63
N GLY A 89 -16.05 -20.83 25.37
CA GLY A 89 -15.31 -19.86 26.19
C GLY A 89 -13.83 -19.71 25.84
N LEU A 90 -13.35 -20.33 24.74
CA LEU A 90 -11.96 -20.25 24.27
C LEU A 90 -11.79 -19.17 23.17
N GLY A 91 -12.65 -18.15 23.13
CA GLY A 91 -12.61 -17.09 22.16
C GLY A 91 -11.29 -16.29 22.15
N SER A 92 -10.68 -16.08 23.32
CA SER A 92 -9.39 -15.40 23.43
C SER A 92 -8.26 -16.18 22.74
N LEU A 93 -8.29 -17.51 22.77
CA LEU A 93 -7.31 -18.34 22.06
C LEU A 93 -7.48 -18.24 20.54
N ALA A 94 -8.72 -18.24 20.07
CA ALA A 94 -9.02 -18.03 18.65
C ALA A 94 -8.55 -16.65 18.16
N ASP A 95 -8.78 -15.60 18.97
CA ASP A 95 -8.32 -14.24 18.64
C ASP A 95 -6.79 -14.12 18.64
N GLN A 96 -6.08 -14.78 19.55
CA GLN A 96 -4.61 -14.85 19.53
C GLN A 96 -4.09 -15.53 18.26
N GLY A 97 -4.70 -16.65 17.85
CA GLY A 97 -4.35 -17.31 16.60
C GLY A 97 -4.53 -16.40 15.38
N LEU A 98 -5.69 -15.75 15.27
CA LEU A 98 -5.95 -14.80 14.19
C LEU A 98 -5.02 -13.59 14.23
N LYS A 99 -4.68 -13.10 15.43
CA LYS A 99 -3.75 -11.97 15.59
C LYS A 99 -2.38 -12.29 15.00
N VAL A 100 -1.82 -13.46 15.28
CA VAL A 100 -0.53 -13.90 14.73
C VAL A 100 -0.50 -13.88 13.20
N LEU A 101 -1.59 -14.34 12.53
CA LEU A 101 -1.67 -14.33 11.06
C LEU A 101 -1.63 -12.90 10.50
N ASN A 102 -2.33 -12.00 11.16
CA ASN A 102 -2.43 -10.60 10.72
C ASN A 102 -1.14 -9.82 11.02
N GLU A 103 -0.51 -10.03 12.17
CA GLU A 103 0.79 -9.45 12.50
C GLU A 103 1.87 -9.87 11.51
N ALA A 104 1.88 -11.13 11.08
CA ALA A 104 2.80 -11.59 10.04
C ALA A 104 2.59 -10.86 8.69
N ALA A 105 1.35 -10.53 8.36
CA ALA A 105 1.04 -9.72 7.18
C ALA A 105 1.47 -8.23 7.34
N GLU A 106 1.25 -7.65 8.53
CA GLU A 106 1.67 -6.30 8.91
C GLU A 106 3.19 -6.14 8.79
N ASP A 107 3.96 -7.13 9.25
CA ASP A 107 5.43 -7.16 9.13
C ASP A 107 5.89 -7.21 7.66
N ALA A 108 5.19 -7.98 6.83
CA ALA A 108 5.60 -8.21 5.44
C ALA A 108 5.24 -7.04 4.52
N VAL A 109 4.12 -6.35 4.76
CA VAL A 109 3.56 -5.37 3.81
C VAL A 109 4.46 -4.18 3.54
N SER A 110 5.37 -3.83 4.45
CA SER A 110 6.37 -2.79 4.27
C SER A 110 7.27 -3.02 3.05
N GLN A 111 7.47 -4.29 2.66
CA GLN A 111 8.25 -4.68 1.48
C GLN A 111 7.56 -4.27 0.15
N ALA A 112 6.28 -3.95 0.17
CA ALA A 112 5.54 -3.58 -1.04
C ALA A 112 5.93 -2.22 -1.61
N LYS A 113 6.31 -1.26 -0.77
CA LYS A 113 6.58 0.12 -1.19
C LYS A 113 7.62 0.23 -2.31
N PRO A 114 8.85 -0.31 -2.18
CA PRO A 114 9.84 -0.25 -3.25
C PRO A 114 9.41 -0.99 -4.52
N ILE A 115 8.66 -2.09 -4.39
CA ILE A 115 8.14 -2.85 -5.54
C ILE A 115 7.16 -2.02 -6.35
N PHE A 116 6.20 -1.39 -5.68
CA PHE A 116 5.25 -0.50 -6.34
C PHE A 116 5.91 0.72 -6.97
N LEU A 117 6.82 1.37 -6.25
CA LEU A 117 7.55 2.53 -6.78
C LEU A 117 8.31 2.18 -8.06
N SER A 118 8.98 1.03 -8.09
CA SER A 118 9.65 0.54 -9.29
C SER A 118 8.69 0.31 -10.46
N ALA A 119 7.55 -0.34 -10.22
CA ALA A 119 6.54 -0.56 -11.26
C ALA A 119 5.95 0.75 -11.80
N ILE A 120 5.68 1.72 -10.93
CA ILE A 120 5.16 3.04 -11.29
C ILE A 120 6.20 3.83 -12.11
N GLN A 121 7.45 3.82 -11.70
CA GLN A 121 8.54 4.51 -12.42
C GLN A 121 8.73 3.96 -13.84
N ASN A 122 8.63 2.64 -14.00
CA ASN A 122 8.76 1.96 -15.28
C ASN A 122 7.49 2.00 -16.16
N MET A 123 6.39 2.55 -15.65
CA MET A 123 5.14 2.73 -16.39
C MET A 123 5.36 3.58 -17.64
N THR A 124 4.91 3.11 -18.81
CA THR A 124 4.95 3.85 -20.06
C THR A 124 3.88 4.96 -20.11
N PHE A 125 4.02 5.88 -21.06
CA PHE A 125 2.97 6.89 -21.31
C PHE A 125 1.64 6.22 -21.71
N THR A 126 1.70 5.18 -22.53
CA THR A 126 0.51 4.42 -22.97
C THR A 126 -0.19 3.76 -21.77
N ASP A 127 0.55 3.14 -20.85
CA ASP A 127 -0.02 2.57 -19.63
C ASP A 127 -0.72 3.64 -18.80
N ALA A 128 -0.06 4.79 -18.60
CA ALA A 128 -0.62 5.91 -17.85
C ALA A 128 -1.95 6.41 -18.46
N MET A 129 -2.00 6.54 -19.79
CA MET A 129 -3.23 6.95 -20.48
C MET A 129 -4.34 5.91 -20.41
N ASN A 130 -4.01 4.63 -20.49
CA ASN A 130 -4.97 3.53 -20.35
C ASN A 130 -5.55 3.49 -18.94
N ILE A 131 -4.69 3.66 -17.91
CA ILE A 131 -5.11 3.75 -16.51
C ILE A 131 -6.03 4.95 -16.31
N LEU A 132 -5.63 6.12 -16.78
CA LEU A 132 -6.42 7.34 -16.60
C LEU A 132 -7.81 7.22 -17.21
N LYS A 133 -7.92 6.68 -18.43
CA LYS A 133 -9.19 6.49 -19.14
C LYS A 133 -9.97 5.26 -18.68
N GLY A 134 -9.38 4.41 -17.86
CA GLY A 134 -9.98 3.19 -17.36
C GLY A 134 -10.98 3.43 -16.23
N ASP A 135 -11.50 2.35 -15.70
CA ASP A 135 -12.45 2.34 -14.58
C ASP A 135 -11.80 2.72 -13.23
N ASN A 136 -12.58 2.65 -12.16
CA ASN A 136 -12.14 3.00 -10.80
C ASN A 136 -11.10 2.05 -10.21
N THR A 137 -10.69 1.00 -10.94
CA THR A 137 -9.74 -0.03 -10.52
C THR A 137 -8.62 -0.26 -11.54
N ALA A 138 -8.53 0.57 -12.57
CA ALA A 138 -7.58 0.40 -13.67
C ALA A 138 -6.11 0.45 -13.20
N ALA A 139 -5.76 1.35 -12.27
CA ALA A 139 -4.43 1.43 -11.69
C ALA A 139 -4.13 0.23 -10.79
N THR A 140 -5.10 -0.17 -9.97
CA THR A 140 -5.00 -1.35 -9.12
C THR A 140 -4.77 -2.60 -9.95
N THR A 141 -5.50 -2.77 -11.03
CA THR A 141 -5.35 -3.90 -11.97
C THR A 141 -3.96 -3.89 -12.62
N TYR A 142 -3.49 -2.75 -13.09
CA TYR A 142 -2.14 -2.61 -13.64
C TYR A 142 -1.07 -2.99 -12.61
N LEU A 143 -1.13 -2.44 -11.42
CA LEU A 143 -0.17 -2.74 -10.34
C LEU A 143 -0.23 -4.21 -9.95
N LYS A 144 -1.43 -4.81 -9.85
CA LYS A 144 -1.57 -6.23 -9.55
C LYS A 144 -0.89 -7.09 -10.60
N ASN A 145 -1.13 -6.84 -11.87
CA ASN A 145 -0.56 -7.62 -12.96
C ASN A 145 0.97 -7.49 -13.05
N THR A 146 1.52 -6.34 -12.71
CA THR A 146 2.96 -6.06 -12.83
C THR A 146 3.76 -6.43 -11.59
N THR A 147 3.14 -6.49 -10.40
CA THR A 147 3.87 -6.62 -9.13
C THR A 147 3.54 -7.86 -8.31
N TYR A 148 2.47 -8.61 -8.62
CA TYR A 148 2.00 -9.71 -7.78
C TYR A 148 3.10 -10.72 -7.43
N ASN A 149 3.84 -11.22 -8.42
CA ASN A 149 4.90 -12.20 -8.20
C ASN A 149 6.07 -11.62 -7.37
N SER A 150 6.41 -10.37 -7.59
CA SER A 150 7.46 -9.69 -6.80
C SER A 150 7.04 -9.49 -5.36
N LEU A 151 5.76 -9.17 -5.11
CA LEU A 151 5.19 -9.09 -3.77
C LEU A 151 5.17 -10.46 -3.09
N GLU A 152 4.76 -11.51 -3.78
CA GLU A 152 4.76 -12.88 -3.25
C GLU A 152 6.16 -13.31 -2.82
N ASN A 153 7.17 -13.07 -3.65
CA ASN A 153 8.56 -13.38 -3.36
C ASN A 153 9.13 -12.55 -2.18
N ALA A 154 8.68 -11.33 -2.00
CA ALA A 154 9.14 -10.46 -0.92
C ALA A 154 8.41 -10.73 0.41
N PHE A 155 7.11 -11.02 0.36
CA PHE A 155 6.29 -11.24 1.56
C PHE A 155 6.51 -12.61 2.18
N SER A 156 6.59 -13.66 1.34
CA SER A 156 6.66 -15.06 1.78
C SER A 156 7.76 -15.32 2.82
N PRO A 157 9.03 -14.91 2.63
CA PRO A 157 10.07 -15.15 3.64
C PRO A 157 9.85 -14.37 4.94
N LYS A 158 9.26 -13.19 4.89
CA LYS A 158 8.93 -12.39 6.08
C LYS A 158 7.82 -13.05 6.88
N ILE A 159 6.73 -13.41 6.22
CA ILE A 159 5.59 -14.12 6.82
C ILE A 159 6.03 -15.45 7.41
N GLN A 160 6.84 -16.23 6.68
CA GLN A 160 7.37 -17.48 7.19
C GLN A 160 8.20 -17.27 8.49
N SER A 161 9.08 -16.27 8.50
CA SER A 161 9.87 -15.94 9.68
C SER A 161 8.98 -15.60 10.88
N SER A 162 7.97 -14.74 10.70
CA SER A 162 7.06 -14.33 11.78
C SER A 162 6.22 -15.51 12.30
N LEU A 163 5.69 -16.36 11.41
CA LEU A 163 4.88 -17.53 11.79
C LEU A 163 5.72 -18.62 12.49
N SER A 164 6.95 -18.87 11.99
CA SER A 164 7.83 -19.90 12.55
C SER A 164 8.36 -19.54 13.94
N GLN A 165 8.56 -18.26 14.24
CA GLN A 165 8.98 -17.79 15.57
C GLN A 165 8.01 -18.19 16.69
N VAL A 166 6.73 -18.28 16.37
CA VAL A 166 5.67 -18.68 17.32
C VAL A 166 5.20 -20.13 17.11
N GLY A 167 5.80 -20.86 16.16
CA GLY A 167 5.45 -22.24 15.82
C GLY A 167 4.08 -22.42 15.16
N ALA A 168 3.49 -21.33 14.66
CA ALA A 168 2.15 -21.33 14.05
C ALA A 168 2.09 -22.18 12.79
N ASP A 169 3.15 -22.19 11.97
CA ASP A 169 3.30 -23.00 10.77
C ASP A 169 3.14 -24.51 11.03
N LYS A 170 3.82 -25.03 12.05
CA LYS A 170 3.75 -26.45 12.43
C LYS A 170 2.38 -26.85 12.98
N VAL A 171 1.80 -26.01 13.83
CA VAL A 171 0.46 -26.26 14.36
C VAL A 171 -0.58 -26.28 13.23
N TRP A 172 -0.48 -25.34 12.32
CA TRP A 172 -1.35 -25.26 11.14
C TRP A 172 -1.21 -26.51 10.26
N GLU A 173 0.00 -26.87 9.88
CA GLU A 173 0.27 -28.03 9.04
C GLU A 173 -0.36 -29.31 9.62
N ASN A 174 -0.19 -29.53 10.93
CA ASN A 174 -0.78 -30.69 11.61
C ASN A 174 -2.31 -30.69 11.57
N ILE A 175 -2.94 -29.53 11.78
CA ILE A 175 -4.41 -29.38 11.74
C ILE A 175 -4.91 -29.66 10.32
N ILE A 176 -4.31 -29.02 9.32
CA ILE A 176 -4.76 -29.14 7.92
C ILE A 176 -4.53 -30.53 7.36
N ASN A 177 -3.41 -31.18 7.67
CA ASN A 177 -3.16 -32.55 7.26
C ASN A 177 -4.21 -33.53 7.83
N LYS A 178 -4.61 -33.35 9.09
CA LYS A 178 -5.71 -34.15 9.68
C LYS A 178 -7.05 -33.85 9.03
N TYR A 179 -7.35 -32.58 8.76
CA TYR A 179 -8.57 -32.18 8.07
C TYR A 179 -8.64 -32.79 6.66
N ASN A 180 -7.57 -32.70 5.89
CA ASN A 180 -7.50 -33.18 4.51
C ASN A 180 -7.60 -34.74 4.42
N GLN A 181 -7.42 -35.48 5.52
CA GLN A 181 -7.62 -36.92 5.59
C GLN A 181 -9.10 -37.31 5.77
N ILE A 182 -9.98 -36.38 6.10
CA ILE A 182 -11.41 -36.66 6.24
C ILE A 182 -12.01 -36.90 4.85
N PRO A 183 -12.73 -38.01 4.63
CA PRO A 183 -13.36 -38.28 3.34
C PRO A 183 -14.36 -37.20 2.93
N LEU A 184 -14.43 -36.89 1.64
CA LEU A 184 -15.40 -35.97 1.02
C LEU A 184 -15.28 -34.49 1.42
N VAL A 185 -14.23 -34.08 2.14
CA VAL A 185 -13.95 -32.67 2.34
C VAL A 185 -13.18 -32.09 1.16
N LYS A 186 -13.32 -30.79 0.92
CA LYS A 186 -12.48 -30.05 0.00
C LYS A 186 -11.12 -29.80 0.67
N PRO A 187 -10.00 -30.28 0.07
CA PRO A 187 -8.69 -30.05 0.65
C PRO A 187 -8.36 -28.56 0.79
N ILE A 188 -7.71 -28.21 1.88
CA ILE A 188 -7.22 -26.85 2.18
C ILE A 188 -5.71 -26.84 1.99
N GLU A 189 -5.16 -25.67 1.64
CA GLU A 189 -3.72 -25.42 1.56
C GLU A 189 -3.07 -25.62 2.94
N ALA A 190 -2.19 -26.60 3.05
CA ALA A 190 -1.48 -26.91 4.28
C ALA A 190 -0.36 -25.90 4.59
N ASN A 191 0.12 -25.16 3.57
CA ASN A 191 1.16 -24.17 3.74
C ASN A 191 0.58 -22.86 4.26
N LEU A 192 0.70 -22.62 5.58
CA LEU A 192 0.21 -21.41 6.22
C LEU A 192 0.87 -20.14 5.66
N THR A 193 2.17 -20.20 5.39
CA THR A 193 2.91 -19.07 4.83
C THR A 193 2.31 -18.65 3.48
N LYS A 194 2.05 -19.61 2.61
CA LYS A 194 1.42 -19.35 1.31
C LYS A 194 0.02 -18.76 1.47
N TYR A 195 -0.79 -19.33 2.34
CA TYR A 195 -2.13 -18.83 2.62
C TYR A 195 -2.09 -17.37 3.10
N VAL A 196 -1.30 -17.08 4.13
CA VAL A 196 -1.20 -15.71 4.70
C VAL A 196 -0.60 -14.74 3.69
N THR A 197 0.40 -15.16 2.89
CA THR A 197 0.99 -14.33 1.84
C THR A 197 -0.06 -13.89 0.82
N GLN A 198 -0.88 -14.81 0.33
CA GLN A 198 -1.93 -14.50 -0.64
C GLN A 198 -2.99 -13.57 -0.05
N GLN A 199 -3.41 -13.81 1.20
CA GLN A 199 -4.37 -12.94 1.89
C GLN A 199 -3.80 -11.55 2.14
N ALA A 200 -2.53 -11.46 2.55
CA ALA A 200 -1.85 -10.17 2.76
C ALA A 200 -1.78 -9.34 1.47
N ILE A 201 -1.38 -9.95 0.36
CA ILE A 201 -1.33 -9.28 -0.94
C ILE A 201 -2.74 -8.85 -1.39
N ASN A 202 -3.76 -9.72 -1.22
CA ASN A 202 -5.13 -9.36 -1.55
C ASN A 202 -5.63 -8.17 -0.72
N GLY A 203 -5.39 -8.17 0.60
CA GLY A 203 -5.73 -7.05 1.48
C GLY A 203 -5.03 -5.75 1.09
N LEU A 204 -3.75 -5.82 0.69
CA LEU A 204 -3.03 -4.66 0.18
C LEU A 204 -3.71 -4.09 -1.08
N PHE A 205 -4.09 -4.93 -2.04
CA PHE A 205 -4.77 -4.46 -3.25
C PHE A 205 -6.19 -3.93 -2.97
N VAL A 206 -6.88 -4.39 -1.94
CA VAL A 206 -8.14 -3.76 -1.48
C VAL A 206 -7.87 -2.30 -1.07
N LYS A 207 -6.85 -2.03 -0.27
CA LYS A 207 -6.51 -0.65 0.15
C LYS A 207 -6.02 0.23 -1.00
N VAL A 208 -5.28 -0.33 -1.95
CA VAL A 208 -4.89 0.39 -3.17
C VAL A 208 -6.13 0.76 -4.00
N ALA A 209 -7.07 -0.17 -4.17
CA ALA A 209 -8.32 0.09 -4.90
C ALA A 209 -9.21 1.13 -4.21
N ASP A 210 -9.34 1.06 -2.88
CA ASP A 210 -10.07 2.06 -2.09
C ASP A 210 -9.48 3.45 -2.31
N LYS A 211 -8.16 3.57 -2.30
CA LYS A 211 -7.47 4.85 -2.50
C LYS A 211 -7.57 5.35 -3.93
N GLU A 212 -7.47 4.45 -4.91
CA GLU A 212 -7.70 4.80 -6.31
C GLU A 212 -9.11 5.36 -6.52
N LYS A 213 -10.12 4.64 -6.03
CA LYS A 213 -11.52 5.07 -6.10
C LYS A 213 -11.72 6.42 -5.42
N GLU A 214 -11.15 6.62 -4.23
CA GLU A 214 -11.24 7.88 -3.50
C GLU A 214 -10.70 9.05 -4.31
N ILE A 215 -9.51 8.90 -4.93
CA ILE A 215 -8.89 9.95 -5.76
C ILE A 215 -9.73 10.24 -7.01
N ARG A 216 -10.31 9.20 -7.64
CA ARG A 216 -11.14 9.36 -8.84
C ARG A 216 -12.47 10.05 -8.56
N THR A 217 -13.12 9.72 -7.45
CA THR A 217 -14.49 10.16 -7.16
C THR A 217 -14.60 11.33 -6.20
N ASN A 218 -13.53 11.67 -5.46
CA ASN A 218 -13.53 12.75 -4.47
C ASN A 218 -12.45 13.78 -4.78
N VAL A 219 -12.87 14.95 -5.24
CA VAL A 219 -11.97 16.07 -5.57
C VAL A 219 -11.13 16.51 -4.36
N ALA A 220 -11.68 16.43 -3.13
CA ALA A 220 -10.95 16.77 -1.91
C ALA A 220 -9.77 15.83 -1.62
N ALA A 221 -9.81 14.60 -2.09
CA ALA A 221 -8.72 13.64 -1.96
C ALA A 221 -7.53 13.93 -2.87
N ARG A 222 -7.70 14.83 -3.85
CA ARG A 222 -6.66 15.28 -4.80
C ARG A 222 -5.83 16.36 -4.14
N THR A 223 -4.88 15.97 -3.30
CA THR A 223 -4.13 16.86 -2.39
C THR A 223 -3.11 17.75 -3.10
N THR A 224 -2.67 17.41 -4.31
CA THR A 224 -1.70 18.20 -5.08
C THR A 224 -2.33 18.88 -6.30
N PRO A 225 -1.77 20.04 -6.75
CA PRO A 225 -2.24 20.70 -7.98
C PRO A 225 -2.19 19.77 -9.20
N LEU A 226 -1.17 18.91 -9.27
CA LEU A 226 -0.98 17.98 -10.37
C LEU A 226 -2.07 16.90 -10.38
N LEU A 227 -2.43 16.33 -9.21
CA LEU A 227 -3.56 15.43 -9.06
C LEU A 227 -4.88 16.06 -9.52
N LYS A 228 -5.14 17.30 -9.09
CA LYS A 228 -6.34 18.04 -9.50
C LYS A 228 -6.38 18.21 -11.01
N SER A 229 -5.28 18.62 -11.62
CA SER A 229 -5.19 18.83 -13.08
C SER A 229 -5.41 17.53 -13.87
N VAL A 230 -4.80 16.42 -13.45
CA VAL A 230 -4.90 15.14 -14.17
C VAL A 230 -6.30 14.56 -14.08
N PHE A 231 -6.89 14.54 -12.88
CA PHE A 231 -8.21 13.94 -12.68
C PHE A 231 -9.38 14.87 -13.03
N ALA A 232 -9.16 16.19 -13.18
CA ALA A 232 -10.17 17.11 -13.71
C ALA A 232 -10.62 16.74 -15.14
N MET A 233 -9.77 16.03 -15.90
CA MET A 233 -10.15 15.54 -17.24
C MET A 233 -11.18 14.40 -17.19
N GLN A 234 -11.47 13.84 -16.02
CA GLN A 234 -12.46 12.78 -15.79
C GLN A 234 -13.77 13.30 -15.19
N ASP A 235 -13.79 14.56 -14.76
CA ASP A 235 -14.94 15.17 -14.08
C ASP A 235 -16.02 15.69 -15.05
N ASN A 236 -15.85 15.44 -16.39
CA ASN A 236 -16.77 15.86 -17.47
C ASN A 236 -17.69 14.71 -17.90
#